data_a146aaa4150e1a5a14fee990e9f64cdb
#
_entry.id   a146aaa4150e1a5a14fee990e9f64cdb
#
_cell.length_a   1.000
_cell.length_b   1.000
_cell.length_c   1.000
_cell.angle_alpha   90.00
_cell.angle_beta   90.00
_cell.angle_gamma   90.00
#
_symmetry.space_group_name_H-M   'P 1'
#
loop_
_entity.id
_entity.type
_entity.pdbx_description
1 polymer ?
#
loop_
_entity_poly.entity_id
_entity_poly.type
_entity_poly.pdbx_seq_one_letter_code
_entity_poly.pdbx_strand_id
1 'polypeptide(L)'
;LAIVISKSGGTAETRNGMLEAQAAYKSEGLKFSEHAIAITGEASKLDQVAKEDGWITRLPMWDWVGGRTSELAAVGLLPAALQGLDIDRILSGAAAMDIATRARETKKNPAALLSLMWYHSTKAKGAKDMVVLPYKDRLILFSKYLQQLVMESLGKAIDLDGKVVHQGISVYGNKGSTDQHAYVQQLREGVHNFFVTFIEVLKDREGESIEVDSGATSGDFLQGFFLGTRDALYENGRESITITIGEVTPEAVGQLIALFERAVGLYASLININAYHQ
;
A
#
# COMPACT_ATOMS: atom_id res chain seq x y z
N LEU A 1 -24.87 -3.72 4.49
CA LEU A 1 -23.94 -4.83 4.71
C LEU A 1 -22.82 -4.35 5.62
N ALA A 2 -22.50 -5.11 6.68
CA ALA A 2 -21.38 -4.88 7.56
C ALA A 2 -20.31 -5.97 7.33
N ILE A 3 -19.04 -5.57 7.19
CA ILE A 3 -17.90 -6.49 7.12
C ILE A 3 -17.07 -6.25 8.38
N VAL A 4 -16.99 -7.24 9.24
CA VAL A 4 -16.23 -7.17 10.49
C VAL A 4 -14.96 -7.97 10.34
N ILE A 5 -13.82 -7.29 10.47
CA ILE A 5 -12.50 -7.86 10.19
C ILE A 5 -11.64 -7.81 11.45
N SER A 6 -11.29 -8.96 11.99
CA SER A 6 -10.36 -9.06 13.12
C SER A 6 -9.80 -10.47 13.21
N LYS A 7 -8.48 -10.65 13.08
CA LYS A 7 -7.84 -11.97 13.12
C LYS A 7 -8.13 -12.73 14.42
N SER A 8 -7.92 -12.09 15.55
CA SER A 8 -8.14 -12.69 16.89
C SER A 8 -9.59 -12.53 17.40
N GLY A 9 -10.36 -11.62 16.81
CA GLY A 9 -11.65 -11.19 17.35
C GLY A 9 -11.56 -10.43 18.68
N GLY A 10 -10.33 -10.11 19.13
CA GLY A 10 -10.09 -9.43 20.42
C GLY A 10 -9.74 -7.94 20.30
N THR A 11 -9.55 -7.41 19.08
CA THR A 11 -9.17 -6.02 18.84
C THR A 11 -10.30 -5.09 19.31
N ALA A 12 -10.00 -4.20 20.25
CA ALA A 12 -10.99 -3.35 20.91
C ALA A 12 -11.69 -2.42 19.91
N GLU A 13 -10.95 -1.82 19.00
CA GLU A 13 -11.47 -0.90 17.98
C GLU A 13 -12.49 -1.60 17.07
N THR A 14 -12.16 -2.77 16.57
CA THR A 14 -13.06 -3.56 15.72
C THR A 14 -14.31 -3.99 16.47
N ARG A 15 -14.15 -4.47 17.72
CA ARG A 15 -15.27 -4.87 18.55
C ARG A 15 -16.21 -3.69 18.83
N ASN A 16 -15.64 -2.54 19.19
CA ASN A 16 -16.43 -1.35 19.50
C ASN A 16 -17.20 -0.87 18.26
N GLY A 17 -16.54 -0.78 17.10
CA GLY A 17 -17.20 -0.44 15.83
C GLY A 17 -18.30 -1.44 15.45
N MET A 18 -18.09 -2.73 15.70
CA MET A 18 -19.14 -3.75 15.50
C MET A 18 -20.35 -3.52 16.41
N LEU A 19 -20.15 -3.23 17.69
CA LEU A 19 -21.24 -2.97 18.65
C LEU A 19 -22.02 -1.71 18.28
N GLU A 20 -21.36 -0.64 17.85
CA GLU A 20 -22.01 0.57 17.35
C GLU A 20 -22.85 0.27 16.09
N ALA A 21 -22.31 -0.51 15.16
CA ALA A 21 -23.05 -0.95 13.99
C ALA A 21 -24.27 -1.81 14.38
N GLN A 22 -24.12 -2.75 15.31
CA GLN A 22 -25.24 -3.54 15.80
C GLN A 22 -26.35 -2.67 16.41
N ALA A 23 -25.98 -1.65 17.19
CA ALA A 23 -26.93 -0.70 17.76
C ALA A 23 -27.69 0.09 16.67
N ALA A 24 -26.98 0.55 15.64
CA ALA A 24 -27.55 1.25 14.49
C ALA A 24 -28.53 0.37 13.70
N TYR A 25 -28.17 -0.88 13.40
CA TYR A 25 -29.07 -1.83 12.73
C TYR A 25 -30.32 -2.10 13.56
N LYS A 26 -30.15 -2.27 14.88
CA LYS A 26 -31.27 -2.48 15.81
C LYS A 26 -32.23 -1.29 15.85
N SER A 27 -31.73 -0.06 15.83
CA SER A 27 -32.58 1.15 15.82
C SER A 27 -33.45 1.25 14.55
N GLU A 28 -33.00 0.67 13.44
CA GLU A 28 -33.78 0.58 12.21
C GLU A 28 -34.64 -0.69 12.11
N GLY A 29 -34.75 -1.47 13.18
CA GLY A 29 -35.51 -2.72 13.21
C GLY A 29 -34.90 -3.86 12.41
N LEU A 30 -33.62 -3.77 12.05
CA LEU A 30 -32.87 -4.76 11.27
C LEU A 30 -32.08 -5.70 12.19
N LYS A 31 -32.04 -6.96 11.81
CA LYS A 31 -31.22 -7.96 12.50
C LYS A 31 -29.79 -7.97 11.93
N PHE A 32 -28.82 -7.56 12.73
CA PHE A 32 -27.42 -7.39 12.29
C PHE A 32 -26.84 -8.63 11.62
N SER A 33 -27.11 -9.83 12.16
CA SER A 33 -26.59 -11.08 11.60
C SER A 33 -27.01 -11.36 10.15
N GLU A 34 -28.17 -10.84 9.72
CA GLU A 34 -28.66 -10.96 8.34
C GLU A 34 -27.93 -10.00 7.37
N HIS A 35 -27.11 -9.12 7.90
CA HIS A 35 -26.37 -8.09 7.17
C HIS A 35 -24.86 -8.10 7.44
N ALA A 36 -24.35 -9.10 8.16
CA ALA A 36 -22.96 -9.14 8.61
C ALA A 36 -22.16 -10.29 7.99
N ILE A 37 -20.90 -9.99 7.67
CA ILE A 37 -19.89 -10.95 7.25
C ILE A 37 -18.69 -10.81 8.18
N ALA A 38 -18.13 -11.93 8.65
CA ALA A 38 -16.90 -11.94 9.42
C ALA A 38 -15.71 -12.34 8.54
N ILE A 39 -14.58 -11.64 8.69
CA ILE A 39 -13.28 -12.10 8.18
C ILE A 39 -12.36 -12.23 9.38
N THR A 40 -12.02 -13.48 9.74
CA THR A 40 -11.40 -13.74 11.03
C THR A 40 -10.64 -15.07 11.05
N GLY A 41 -9.78 -15.24 12.04
CA GLY A 41 -9.09 -16.53 12.28
C GLY A 41 -10.08 -17.60 12.74
N GLU A 42 -9.82 -18.83 12.33
CA GLU A 42 -10.62 -19.98 12.75
C GLU A 42 -10.65 -20.10 14.28
N ALA A 43 -11.83 -20.43 14.83
CA ALA A 43 -12.07 -20.53 16.26
C ALA A 43 -11.77 -19.28 17.12
N SER A 44 -11.55 -18.12 16.47
CA SER A 44 -11.40 -16.84 17.15
C SER A 44 -12.69 -16.42 17.87
N LYS A 45 -12.60 -15.41 18.75
CA LYS A 45 -13.79 -14.85 19.41
C LYS A 45 -14.83 -14.35 18.41
N LEU A 46 -14.41 -13.70 17.34
CA LEU A 46 -15.30 -13.21 16.29
C LEU A 46 -15.92 -14.36 15.47
N ASP A 47 -15.14 -15.42 15.21
CA ASP A 47 -15.63 -16.61 14.52
C ASP A 47 -16.77 -17.29 15.32
N GLN A 48 -16.58 -17.40 16.64
CA GLN A 48 -17.58 -17.97 17.54
C GLN A 48 -18.87 -17.13 17.55
N VAL A 49 -18.77 -15.82 17.75
CA VAL A 49 -19.92 -14.88 17.71
C VAL A 49 -20.66 -14.97 16.38
N ALA A 50 -19.94 -14.90 15.26
CA ALA A 50 -20.57 -14.95 13.95
C ALA A 50 -21.24 -16.30 13.66
N LYS A 51 -20.72 -17.39 14.21
CA LYS A 51 -21.30 -18.73 14.11
C LYS A 51 -22.56 -18.86 14.96
N GLU A 52 -22.48 -18.44 16.21
CA GLU A 52 -23.61 -18.53 17.18
C GLU A 52 -24.79 -17.66 16.73
N ASP A 53 -24.53 -16.44 16.28
CA ASP A 53 -25.55 -15.49 15.83
C ASP A 53 -26.08 -15.77 14.40
N GLY A 54 -25.44 -16.70 13.66
CA GLY A 54 -25.85 -17.07 12.30
C GLY A 54 -25.63 -15.95 11.28
N TRP A 55 -24.44 -15.35 11.23
CA TRP A 55 -24.09 -14.34 10.24
C TRP A 55 -24.08 -14.90 8.81
N ILE A 56 -24.22 -14.04 7.80
CA ILE A 56 -24.30 -14.41 6.36
C ILE A 56 -23.20 -15.40 5.99
N THR A 57 -21.96 -15.08 6.34
CA THR A 57 -20.82 -15.97 6.10
C THR A 57 -19.62 -15.57 6.96
N ARG A 58 -18.64 -16.48 7.02
CA ARG A 58 -17.38 -16.30 7.70
C ARG A 58 -16.28 -16.67 6.73
N LEU A 59 -15.34 -15.76 6.47
CA LEU A 59 -14.20 -15.98 5.60
C LEU A 59 -12.93 -16.10 6.45
N PRO A 60 -12.03 -17.03 6.11
CA PRO A 60 -10.83 -17.27 6.91
C PRO A 60 -9.82 -16.14 6.75
N MET A 61 -9.20 -15.77 7.86
CA MET A 61 -7.96 -15.01 7.89
C MET A 61 -6.87 -15.94 8.45
N TRP A 62 -6.05 -16.49 7.56
CA TRP A 62 -5.06 -17.50 7.89
C TRP A 62 -3.95 -16.94 8.80
N ASP A 63 -3.30 -17.79 9.60
CA ASP A 63 -2.27 -17.38 10.56
C ASP A 63 -1.06 -16.71 9.91
N TRP A 64 -0.72 -17.09 8.69
CA TRP A 64 0.37 -16.49 7.92
C TRP A 64 0.00 -15.17 7.24
N VAL A 65 -1.26 -14.76 7.25
CA VAL A 65 -1.70 -13.46 6.73
C VAL A 65 -1.61 -12.43 7.85
N GLY A 66 -0.67 -11.49 7.70
CA GLY A 66 -0.57 -10.33 8.58
C GLY A 66 -1.50 -9.19 8.13
N GLY A 67 -1.79 -8.23 9.02
CA GLY A 67 -2.60 -7.05 8.66
C GLY A 67 -2.01 -6.28 7.49
N ARG A 68 -0.69 -6.09 7.48
CA ARG A 68 0.08 -5.33 6.48
C ARG A 68 0.11 -5.95 5.07
N THR A 69 -0.22 -7.22 4.96
CA THR A 69 -0.16 -8.03 3.73
C THR A 69 -1.48 -8.77 3.52
N SER A 70 -2.59 -8.15 3.94
CA SER A 70 -3.92 -8.76 3.87
C SER A 70 -4.74 -8.31 2.66
N GLU A 71 -4.22 -7.40 1.86
CA GLU A 71 -4.88 -6.83 0.68
C GLU A 71 -5.18 -7.89 -0.38
N LEU A 72 -4.28 -8.88 -0.52
CA LEU A 72 -4.43 -10.01 -1.46
C LEU A 72 -5.09 -11.25 -0.83
N ALA A 73 -5.69 -11.09 0.36
CA ALA A 73 -6.49 -12.11 1.03
C ALA A 73 -7.95 -11.65 1.14
N ALA A 74 -8.80 -12.44 1.79
CA ALA A 74 -10.23 -12.12 1.97
C ALA A 74 -10.48 -10.69 2.51
N VAL A 75 -9.55 -10.17 3.30
CA VAL A 75 -9.60 -8.81 3.90
C VAL A 75 -9.70 -7.71 2.84
N GLY A 76 -8.87 -7.76 1.81
CA GLY A 76 -8.91 -6.78 0.71
C GLY A 76 -9.82 -7.23 -0.44
N LEU A 77 -9.85 -8.53 -0.75
CA LEU A 77 -10.56 -9.05 -1.93
C LEU A 77 -12.09 -9.00 -1.79
N LEU A 78 -12.66 -9.26 -0.58
CA LEU A 78 -14.10 -9.16 -0.41
C LEU A 78 -14.62 -7.73 -0.62
N PRO A 79 -14.07 -6.68 0.01
CA PRO A 79 -14.48 -5.31 -0.27
C PRO A 79 -14.27 -4.91 -1.73
N ALA A 80 -13.20 -5.37 -2.38
CA ALA A 80 -12.95 -5.13 -3.79
C ALA A 80 -14.03 -5.74 -4.69
N ALA A 81 -14.36 -7.01 -4.47
CA ALA A 81 -15.41 -7.72 -5.21
C ALA A 81 -16.79 -7.05 -5.02
N LEU A 82 -17.12 -6.62 -3.80
CA LEU A 82 -18.38 -5.93 -3.52
C LEU A 82 -18.50 -4.55 -4.18
N GLN A 83 -17.37 -3.94 -4.53
CA GLN A 83 -17.30 -2.71 -5.33
C GLN A 83 -17.28 -2.98 -6.85
N GLY A 84 -17.35 -4.24 -7.27
CA GLY A 84 -17.32 -4.63 -8.68
C GLY A 84 -15.92 -4.66 -9.29
N LEU A 85 -14.86 -4.63 -8.48
CA LEU A 85 -13.50 -4.79 -8.98
C LEU A 85 -13.22 -6.25 -9.32
N ASP A 86 -12.50 -6.47 -10.40
CA ASP A 86 -12.09 -7.81 -10.85
C ASP A 86 -10.93 -8.31 -9.97
N ILE A 87 -11.27 -9.12 -8.98
CA ILE A 87 -10.30 -9.67 -8.01
C ILE A 87 -9.36 -10.70 -8.64
N ASP A 88 -9.78 -11.42 -9.66
CA ASP A 88 -8.93 -12.38 -10.37
C ASP A 88 -7.81 -11.65 -11.12
N ARG A 89 -8.13 -10.49 -11.70
CA ARG A 89 -7.13 -9.62 -12.32
C ARG A 89 -6.18 -9.02 -11.28
N ILE A 90 -6.63 -8.63 -10.08
CA ILE A 90 -5.74 -8.20 -8.99
C ILE A 90 -4.75 -9.31 -8.65
N LEU A 91 -5.24 -10.52 -8.42
CA LEU A 91 -4.42 -11.68 -8.07
C LEU A 91 -3.46 -12.09 -9.20
N SER A 92 -3.90 -12.03 -10.46
CA SER A 92 -3.04 -12.32 -11.62
C SER A 92 -1.90 -11.33 -11.74
N GLY A 93 -2.16 -10.04 -11.49
CA GLY A 93 -1.12 -9.01 -11.43
C GLY A 93 -0.09 -9.28 -10.32
N ALA A 94 -0.54 -9.60 -9.12
CA ALA A 94 0.33 -9.97 -8.01
C ALA A 94 1.16 -11.22 -8.33
N ALA A 95 0.56 -12.26 -8.93
CA ALA A 95 1.26 -13.47 -9.36
C ALA A 95 2.33 -13.18 -10.42
N ALA A 96 2.04 -12.31 -11.39
CA ALA A 96 3.01 -11.91 -12.41
C ALA A 96 4.23 -11.19 -11.77
N MET A 97 4.00 -10.32 -10.79
CA MET A 97 5.08 -9.64 -10.06
C MET A 97 5.84 -10.62 -9.15
N ASP A 98 5.17 -11.58 -8.53
CA ASP A 98 5.85 -12.64 -7.77
C ASP A 98 6.83 -13.41 -8.67
N ILE A 99 6.44 -13.78 -9.88
CA ILE A 99 7.33 -14.43 -10.86
C ILE A 99 8.53 -13.53 -11.20
N ALA A 100 8.30 -12.25 -11.51
CA ALA A 100 9.36 -11.32 -11.87
C ALA A 100 10.37 -11.11 -10.73
N THR A 101 9.87 -11.09 -9.49
CA THR A 101 10.70 -10.87 -8.29
C THR A 101 11.40 -12.13 -7.77
N ARG A 102 11.23 -13.29 -8.41
CA ARG A 102 12.01 -14.52 -8.17
C ARG A 102 13.33 -14.56 -8.98
N ALA A 103 13.53 -13.63 -9.90
CA ALA A 103 14.77 -13.54 -10.66
C ALA A 103 15.98 -13.38 -9.72
N ARG A 104 16.99 -14.25 -9.87
CA ARG A 104 18.22 -14.19 -9.04
C ARG A 104 19.17 -13.08 -9.49
N GLU A 105 19.11 -12.68 -10.75
CA GLU A 105 19.89 -11.57 -11.27
C GLU A 105 19.25 -10.25 -10.81
N THR A 106 19.97 -9.52 -9.98
CA THR A 106 19.48 -8.28 -9.34
C THR A 106 18.92 -7.28 -10.33
N LYS A 107 19.57 -7.08 -11.48
CA LYS A 107 19.14 -6.13 -12.51
C LYS A 107 17.82 -6.52 -13.19
N LYS A 108 17.40 -7.77 -13.08
CA LYS A 108 16.13 -8.29 -13.61
C LYS A 108 15.05 -8.44 -12.53
N ASN A 109 15.38 -8.13 -11.29
CA ASN A 109 14.46 -8.25 -10.16
C ASN A 109 14.06 -6.85 -9.68
N PRO A 110 12.84 -6.38 -10.00
CA PRO A 110 12.41 -5.03 -9.65
C PRO A 110 12.35 -4.79 -8.14
N ALA A 111 11.97 -5.79 -7.34
CA ALA A 111 11.96 -5.66 -5.88
C ALA A 111 13.37 -5.58 -5.29
N ALA A 112 14.32 -6.32 -5.84
CA ALA A 112 15.71 -6.25 -5.42
C ALA A 112 16.32 -4.88 -5.77
N LEU A 113 16.06 -4.34 -6.96
CA LEU A 113 16.46 -2.99 -7.34
C LEU A 113 15.89 -1.94 -6.39
N LEU A 114 14.59 -2.02 -6.12
CA LEU A 114 13.92 -1.09 -5.20
C LEU A 114 14.51 -1.16 -3.79
N SER A 115 14.74 -2.36 -3.27
CA SER A 115 15.36 -2.58 -1.95
C SER A 115 16.79 -2.03 -1.86
N LEU A 116 17.60 -2.20 -2.92
CA LEU A 116 18.94 -1.65 -2.99
C LEU A 116 18.95 -0.11 -3.07
N MET A 117 17.99 0.47 -3.79
CA MET A 117 17.83 1.94 -3.82
C MET A 117 17.47 2.48 -2.43
N TRP A 118 16.57 1.80 -1.71
CA TRP A 118 16.27 2.17 -0.32
C TRP A 118 17.51 2.04 0.57
N TYR A 119 18.23 0.92 0.46
CA TYR A 119 19.46 0.69 1.21
C TYR A 119 20.49 1.80 1.00
N HIS A 120 20.69 2.20 -0.26
CA HIS A 120 21.59 3.29 -0.61
C HIS A 120 21.11 4.64 -0.07
N SER A 121 19.85 5.03 -0.35
CA SER A 121 19.30 6.33 0.03
C SER A 121 19.19 6.50 1.54
N THR A 122 18.84 5.45 2.27
CA THR A 122 18.70 5.48 3.73
C THR A 122 20.00 5.18 4.49
N LYS A 123 21.10 4.90 3.78
CA LYS A 123 22.38 4.46 4.34
C LYS A 123 22.23 3.20 5.24
N ALA A 124 21.31 2.32 4.88
CA ALA A 124 20.95 1.11 5.65
C ALA A 124 20.50 1.37 7.10
N LYS A 125 20.13 2.61 7.44
CA LYS A 125 19.80 3.03 8.82
C LYS A 125 18.53 3.88 8.92
N GLY A 126 17.69 3.91 7.87
CA GLY A 126 16.51 4.78 7.87
C GLY A 126 16.84 6.27 7.94
N ALA A 127 18.01 6.68 7.44
CA ALA A 127 18.48 8.07 7.52
C ALA A 127 17.64 9.07 6.70
N LYS A 128 16.76 8.57 5.83
CA LYS A 128 15.88 9.38 4.99
C LYS A 128 14.48 8.76 4.96
N ASP A 129 13.50 9.63 4.88
CA ASP A 129 12.09 9.28 4.72
C ASP A 129 11.77 8.98 3.25
N MET A 130 10.77 8.15 3.01
CA MET A 130 10.24 7.87 1.67
C MET A 130 9.04 8.77 1.38
N VAL A 131 9.15 9.60 0.35
CA VAL A 131 8.03 10.39 -0.16
C VAL A 131 7.43 9.67 -1.35
N VAL A 132 6.15 9.33 -1.30
CA VAL A 132 5.45 8.60 -2.36
C VAL A 132 4.54 9.56 -3.12
N LEU A 133 4.83 9.78 -4.40
CA LEU A 133 4.12 10.71 -5.28
C LEU A 133 3.58 10.00 -6.53
N PRO A 134 2.39 9.39 -6.45
CA PRO A 134 1.70 8.91 -7.64
C PRO A 134 1.09 10.09 -8.41
N TYR A 135 1.30 10.12 -9.73
CA TYR A 135 0.68 11.10 -10.62
C TYR A 135 -0.63 10.54 -11.21
N LYS A 136 -1.52 10.14 -10.31
CA LYS A 136 -2.86 9.66 -10.64
C LYS A 136 -3.77 9.64 -9.40
N ASP A 137 -4.94 10.21 -9.49
CA ASP A 137 -5.91 10.31 -8.38
C ASP A 137 -6.30 8.95 -7.81
N ARG A 138 -6.47 7.95 -8.68
CA ARG A 138 -6.84 6.57 -8.26
C ARG A 138 -5.80 5.91 -7.36
N LEU A 139 -4.58 6.45 -7.28
CA LEU A 139 -3.50 5.93 -6.42
C LEU A 139 -3.25 6.79 -5.17
N ILE A 140 -4.09 7.77 -4.86
CA ILE A 140 -3.89 8.68 -3.72
C ILE A 140 -3.74 7.94 -2.38
N LEU A 141 -4.44 6.84 -2.19
CA LEU A 141 -4.37 6.04 -0.97
C LEU A 141 -3.17 5.09 -0.92
N PHE A 142 -2.41 4.97 -2.00
CA PHE A 142 -1.30 4.04 -2.05
C PHE A 142 -0.19 4.39 -1.05
N SER A 143 0.08 5.69 -0.83
CA SER A 143 1.01 6.13 0.21
C SER A 143 0.54 5.73 1.62
N LYS A 144 -0.76 5.73 1.89
CA LYS A 144 -1.34 5.30 3.17
C LYS A 144 -1.17 3.80 3.40
N TYR A 145 -1.38 3.00 2.37
CA TYR A 145 -1.07 1.57 2.40
C TYR A 145 0.43 1.34 2.70
N LEU A 146 1.31 2.03 2.00
CA LEU A 146 2.76 1.92 2.21
C LEU A 146 3.22 2.41 3.59
N GLN A 147 2.52 3.36 4.22
CA GLN A 147 2.80 3.73 5.60
C GLN A 147 2.74 2.50 6.51
N GLN A 148 1.66 1.73 6.45
CA GLN A 148 1.56 0.52 7.28
C GLN A 148 2.55 -0.55 6.82
N LEU A 149 2.59 -0.88 5.54
CA LEU A 149 3.46 -1.93 5.03
C LEU A 149 4.93 -1.69 5.38
N VAL A 150 5.45 -0.50 5.10
CA VAL A 150 6.87 -0.18 5.28
C VAL A 150 7.19 0.10 6.73
N MET A 151 6.46 1.02 7.38
CA MET A 151 6.81 1.50 8.72
C MET A 151 6.64 0.43 9.78
N GLU A 152 5.55 -0.33 9.76
CA GLU A 152 5.31 -1.38 10.74
C GLU A 152 6.23 -2.60 10.52
N SER A 153 6.56 -2.92 9.26
CA SER A 153 7.47 -4.02 8.94
C SER A 153 8.92 -3.70 9.29
N LEU A 154 9.39 -2.49 8.99
CA LEU A 154 10.80 -2.11 9.12
C LEU A 154 11.12 -1.38 10.43
N GLY A 155 10.11 -0.85 11.14
CA GLY A 155 10.29 -0.18 12.44
C GLY A 155 10.65 -1.19 13.53
N LYS A 156 11.93 -1.51 13.66
CA LYS A 156 12.45 -2.53 14.60
C LYS A 156 13.56 -1.97 15.47
N ALA A 157 13.43 -2.17 16.79
CA ALA A 157 14.46 -1.79 17.75
C ALA A 157 15.66 -2.74 17.72
N ILE A 158 15.44 -4.02 17.42
CA ILE A 158 16.39 -5.11 17.55
C ILE A 158 16.51 -5.85 16.22
N ASP A 159 17.74 -6.22 15.84
CA ASP A 159 18.02 -7.07 14.68
C ASP A 159 17.89 -8.58 15.02
N LEU A 160 18.11 -9.44 14.02
CA LEU A 160 18.03 -10.90 14.19
C LEU A 160 19.11 -11.48 15.12
N ASP A 161 20.19 -10.75 15.35
CA ASP A 161 21.28 -11.13 16.27
C ASP A 161 21.07 -10.58 17.69
N GLY A 162 19.93 -9.90 17.95
CA GLY A 162 19.62 -9.31 19.24
C GLY A 162 20.29 -7.95 19.51
N LYS A 163 20.93 -7.36 18.50
CA LYS A 163 21.58 -6.05 18.61
C LYS A 163 20.57 -4.93 18.49
N VAL A 164 20.69 -3.90 19.32
CA VAL A 164 19.87 -2.67 19.22
C VAL A 164 20.29 -1.88 17.98
N VAL A 165 19.36 -1.66 17.06
CA VAL A 165 19.61 -1.02 15.75
C VAL A 165 18.69 0.17 15.47
N HIS A 166 17.46 0.19 16.00
CA HIS A 166 16.43 1.23 15.73
C HIS A 166 16.27 1.51 14.25
N GLN A 167 15.87 0.49 13.50
CA GLN A 167 15.62 0.58 12.05
C GLN A 167 14.21 1.12 11.74
N GLY A 168 14.04 1.62 10.53
CA GLY A 168 12.74 2.06 9.99
C GLY A 168 12.93 3.04 8.83
N ILE A 169 11.88 3.21 8.04
CA ILE A 169 11.77 4.25 7.00
C ILE A 169 10.40 4.87 7.16
N SER A 170 10.33 6.17 7.48
CA SER A 170 9.06 6.89 7.50
C SER A 170 8.53 7.06 6.08
N VAL A 171 7.21 6.99 5.93
CA VAL A 171 6.54 7.12 4.63
C VAL A 171 5.47 8.19 4.69
N TYR A 172 5.49 9.11 3.74
CA TYR A 172 4.44 10.10 3.55
C TYR A 172 4.27 10.43 2.07
N GLY A 173 3.28 11.24 1.75
CA GLY A 173 2.94 11.66 0.41
C GLY A 173 1.46 11.43 0.12
N ASN A 174 0.93 12.13 -0.86
CA ASN A 174 -0.45 11.95 -1.31
C ASN A 174 -0.49 11.71 -2.82
N LYS A 175 -0.36 12.75 -3.63
CA LYS A 175 -0.33 12.65 -5.10
C LYS A 175 0.29 13.90 -5.76
N GLY A 176 0.94 13.74 -6.89
CA GLY A 176 1.15 14.81 -7.85
C GLY A 176 -0.18 15.10 -8.59
N SER A 177 -0.51 16.33 -9.00
CA SER A 177 0.27 17.56 -8.83
C SER A 177 -0.09 18.34 -7.55
N THR A 178 -1.08 17.88 -6.79
CA THR A 178 -1.57 18.60 -5.60
C THR A 178 -0.47 18.87 -4.59
N ASP A 179 0.42 17.92 -4.37
CA ASP A 179 1.51 18.03 -3.40
C ASP A 179 2.57 19.07 -3.80
N GLN A 180 2.60 19.51 -5.06
CA GLN A 180 3.42 20.64 -5.51
C GLN A 180 3.05 21.93 -4.78
N HIS A 181 1.79 22.07 -4.41
CA HIS A 181 1.28 23.23 -3.66
C HIS A 181 1.28 23.02 -2.13
N ALA A 182 1.76 21.86 -1.66
CA ALA A 182 1.81 21.55 -0.24
C ALA A 182 3.24 21.56 0.31
N TYR A 183 4.14 20.74 -0.24
CA TYR A 183 5.46 20.53 0.35
C TYR A 183 6.60 20.31 -0.66
N VAL A 184 6.36 20.35 -1.98
CA VAL A 184 7.45 20.14 -2.96
C VAL A 184 8.52 21.24 -2.86
N GLN A 185 8.18 22.46 -2.45
CA GLN A 185 9.17 23.48 -2.13
C GLN A 185 10.14 23.02 -1.02
N GLN A 186 9.62 22.41 0.05
CA GLN A 186 10.45 21.82 1.12
C GLN A 186 11.36 20.70 0.58
N LEU A 187 10.84 19.86 -0.31
CA LEU A 187 11.65 18.80 -0.93
C LEU A 187 12.78 19.37 -1.79
N ARG A 188 12.51 20.45 -2.53
CA ARG A 188 13.51 21.09 -3.38
C ARG A 188 14.58 21.83 -2.60
N GLU A 189 14.18 22.67 -1.64
CA GLU A 189 15.03 23.68 -1.02
C GLU A 189 15.34 23.42 0.47
N GLY A 190 14.54 22.58 1.12
CA GLY A 190 14.66 22.31 2.55
C GLY A 190 15.71 21.25 2.90
N VAL A 191 15.58 20.70 4.11
CA VAL A 191 16.49 19.66 4.63
C VAL A 191 16.39 18.41 3.77
N HIS A 192 17.55 17.88 3.35
CA HIS A 192 17.63 16.68 2.53
C HIS A 192 17.60 15.41 3.39
N ASN A 193 16.46 15.15 4.01
CA ASN A 193 16.19 13.97 4.84
C ASN A 193 15.20 12.99 4.20
N PHE A 194 15.06 12.97 2.90
CA PHE A 194 14.10 12.17 2.16
C PHE A 194 14.69 11.66 0.83
N PHE A 195 14.01 10.70 0.24
CA PHE A 195 14.08 10.34 -1.17
C PHE A 195 12.66 10.19 -1.73
N VAL A 196 12.47 10.37 -3.04
CA VAL A 196 11.13 10.33 -3.64
C VAL A 196 10.93 9.04 -4.44
N THR A 197 9.79 8.41 -4.24
CA THR A 197 9.28 7.34 -5.09
C THR A 197 8.11 7.90 -5.91
N PHE A 198 8.37 8.18 -7.17
CA PHE A 198 7.34 8.56 -8.13
C PHE A 198 6.63 7.32 -8.68
N ILE A 199 5.31 7.42 -8.87
CA ILE A 199 4.55 6.45 -9.66
C ILE A 199 3.97 7.21 -10.87
N GLU A 200 4.56 6.97 -12.02
CA GLU A 200 4.14 7.50 -13.31
C GLU A 200 3.10 6.59 -13.93
N VAL A 201 2.04 7.16 -14.48
CA VAL A 201 0.99 6.44 -15.18
C VAL A 201 0.87 6.98 -16.61
N LEU A 202 1.15 6.14 -17.60
CA LEU A 202 1.25 6.59 -19.00
C LEU A 202 -0.11 6.91 -19.63
N LYS A 203 -1.17 6.17 -19.27
CA LYS A 203 -2.51 6.43 -19.78
C LYS A 203 -3.22 7.48 -18.94
N ASP A 204 -3.56 8.60 -19.55
CA ASP A 204 -4.25 9.69 -18.87
C ASP A 204 -5.65 9.28 -18.38
N ARG A 205 -6.50 8.80 -19.28
CA ARG A 205 -7.91 8.48 -19.00
C ARG A 205 -8.48 7.44 -19.94
N GLU A 206 -9.64 6.94 -19.58
CA GLU A 206 -10.50 6.23 -20.52
C GLU A 206 -11.28 7.23 -21.36
N GLY A 207 -11.42 6.97 -22.65
CA GLY A 207 -12.07 7.85 -23.61
C GLY A 207 -11.14 8.95 -24.14
N GLU A 208 -11.74 10.01 -24.70
CA GLU A 208 -11.00 11.09 -25.35
C GLU A 208 -10.34 12.00 -24.30
N SER A 209 -9.10 12.40 -24.56
CA SER A 209 -8.40 13.41 -23.77
C SER A 209 -8.98 14.78 -24.01
N ILE A 210 -9.05 15.60 -22.97
CA ILE A 210 -9.55 16.97 -23.04
C ILE A 210 -8.39 17.89 -23.36
N GLU A 211 -8.47 18.59 -24.51
CA GLU A 211 -7.57 19.68 -24.83
C GLU A 211 -7.89 20.87 -23.95
N VAL A 212 -6.90 21.37 -23.22
CA VAL A 212 -7.03 22.49 -22.27
C VAL A 212 -6.22 23.71 -22.70
N ASP A 213 -5.30 23.53 -23.64
CA ASP A 213 -4.56 24.58 -24.32
C ASP A 213 -4.24 24.12 -25.75
N SER A 214 -3.83 25.02 -26.64
CA SER A 214 -3.56 24.70 -28.05
C SER A 214 -2.57 23.54 -28.21
N GLY A 215 -3.08 22.38 -28.64
CA GLY A 215 -2.30 21.16 -28.84
C GLY A 215 -1.84 20.44 -27.58
N ALA A 216 -2.36 20.82 -26.39
CA ALA A 216 -2.02 20.16 -25.14
C ALA A 216 -3.27 19.72 -24.36
N THR A 217 -3.26 18.48 -23.91
CA THR A 217 -4.33 17.89 -23.09
C THR A 217 -4.08 18.07 -21.60
N SER A 218 -5.10 17.85 -20.78
CA SER A 218 -4.93 17.80 -19.32
C SER A 218 -3.94 16.70 -18.87
N GLY A 219 -3.84 15.61 -19.62
CA GLY A 219 -2.86 14.55 -19.39
C GLY A 219 -1.44 15.01 -19.66
N ASP A 220 -1.22 15.79 -20.75
CA ASP A 220 0.09 16.36 -21.06
C ASP A 220 0.56 17.30 -19.95
N PHE A 221 -0.35 18.13 -19.41
CA PHE A 221 -0.04 18.98 -18.26
C PHE A 221 0.34 18.15 -17.02
N LEU A 222 -0.40 17.08 -16.70
CA LEU A 222 -0.09 16.22 -15.57
C LEU A 222 1.28 15.54 -15.75
N GLN A 223 1.59 15.08 -16.95
CA GLN A 223 2.90 14.52 -17.29
C GLN A 223 4.00 15.58 -17.18
N GLY A 224 3.74 16.80 -17.66
CA GLY A 224 4.66 17.93 -17.53
C GLY A 224 4.94 18.28 -16.06
N PHE A 225 3.92 18.26 -15.19
CA PHE A 225 4.11 18.46 -13.75
C PHE A 225 4.97 17.35 -13.10
N PHE A 226 4.79 16.11 -13.52
CA PHE A 226 5.65 14.99 -13.06
C PHE A 226 7.11 15.22 -13.50
N LEU A 227 7.34 15.42 -14.78
CA LEU A 227 8.68 15.62 -15.33
C LEU A 227 9.38 16.81 -14.70
N GLY A 228 8.69 17.96 -14.64
CA GLY A 228 9.24 19.19 -14.05
C GLY A 228 9.57 19.03 -12.56
N THR A 229 8.74 18.31 -11.78
CA THR A 229 9.04 18.04 -10.37
C THR A 229 10.26 17.14 -10.22
N ARG A 230 10.32 16.05 -11.00
CA ARG A 230 11.44 15.12 -10.98
C ARG A 230 12.76 15.82 -11.35
N ASP A 231 12.75 16.60 -12.41
CA ASP A 231 13.94 17.28 -12.92
C ASP A 231 14.39 18.38 -11.94
N ALA A 232 13.48 19.17 -11.37
CA ALA A 232 13.79 20.15 -10.35
C ALA A 232 14.39 19.53 -9.07
N LEU A 233 13.95 18.35 -8.68
CA LEU A 233 14.56 17.61 -7.57
C LEU A 233 15.95 17.10 -7.93
N TYR A 234 16.12 16.53 -9.13
CA TYR A 234 17.41 16.05 -9.61
C TYR A 234 18.46 17.17 -9.68
N GLU A 235 18.12 18.33 -10.24
CA GLU A 235 18.99 19.51 -10.31
C GLU A 235 19.47 19.98 -8.92
N ASN A 236 18.68 19.73 -7.88
CA ASN A 236 19.02 20.04 -6.49
C ASN A 236 19.66 18.85 -5.73
N GLY A 237 20.11 17.81 -6.44
CA GLY A 237 20.77 16.65 -5.85
C GLY A 237 19.87 15.80 -4.98
N ARG A 238 18.54 15.80 -5.23
CA ARG A 238 17.54 15.00 -4.49
C ARG A 238 17.34 13.67 -5.21
N GLU A 239 17.53 12.58 -4.49
CA GLU A 239 17.35 11.24 -5.07
C GLU A 239 15.89 10.91 -5.31
N SER A 240 15.60 10.31 -6.44
CA SER A 240 14.28 9.78 -6.74
C SER A 240 14.35 8.45 -7.49
N ILE A 241 13.26 7.70 -7.37
CA ILE A 241 12.99 6.46 -8.10
C ILE A 241 11.67 6.68 -8.84
N THR A 242 11.59 6.26 -10.09
CA THR A 242 10.32 6.25 -10.84
C THR A 242 9.88 4.84 -11.12
N ILE A 243 8.65 4.53 -10.74
CA ILE A 243 7.95 3.29 -11.12
C ILE A 243 6.93 3.69 -12.17
N THR A 244 7.09 3.21 -13.40
CA THR A 244 6.19 3.52 -14.51
C THR A 244 5.23 2.36 -14.72
N ILE A 245 3.92 2.67 -14.73
CA ILE A 245 2.85 1.73 -15.10
C ILE A 245 2.11 2.25 -16.32
N GLY A 246 1.64 1.34 -17.17
CA GLY A 246 0.90 1.73 -18.38
C GLY A 246 -0.43 2.39 -18.05
N GLU A 247 -1.19 1.81 -17.14
CA GLU A 247 -2.53 2.21 -16.75
C GLU A 247 -2.85 1.75 -15.32
N VAL A 248 -3.74 2.42 -14.60
CA VAL A 248 -4.27 1.96 -13.32
C VAL A 248 -5.37 0.93 -13.57
N THR A 249 -4.97 -0.33 -13.60
CA THR A 249 -5.87 -1.50 -13.74
C THR A 249 -5.80 -2.36 -12.47
N PRO A 250 -6.75 -3.28 -12.25
CA PRO A 250 -6.65 -4.25 -11.17
C PRO A 250 -5.31 -5.00 -11.15
N GLU A 251 -4.81 -5.43 -12.32
CA GLU A 251 -3.51 -6.09 -12.43
C GLU A 251 -2.35 -5.18 -12.02
N ALA A 252 -2.35 -3.94 -12.47
CA ALA A 252 -1.28 -2.99 -12.12
C ALA A 252 -1.25 -2.73 -10.62
N VAL A 253 -2.42 -2.64 -9.97
CA VAL A 253 -2.51 -2.50 -8.50
C VAL A 253 -2.00 -3.75 -7.81
N GLY A 254 -2.39 -4.94 -8.25
CA GLY A 254 -1.85 -6.22 -7.74
C GLY A 254 -0.33 -6.32 -7.90
N GLN A 255 0.21 -5.89 -9.05
CA GLN A 255 1.66 -5.82 -9.28
C GLN A 255 2.36 -4.87 -8.32
N LEU A 256 1.81 -3.68 -8.08
CA LEU A 256 2.39 -2.70 -7.15
C LEU A 256 2.40 -3.24 -5.71
N ILE A 257 1.30 -3.83 -5.24
CA ILE A 257 1.21 -4.44 -3.91
C ILE A 257 2.31 -5.49 -3.75
N ALA A 258 2.36 -6.48 -4.64
CA ALA A 258 3.35 -7.57 -4.57
C ALA A 258 4.80 -7.07 -4.71
N LEU A 259 5.06 -6.04 -5.52
CA LEU A 259 6.37 -5.40 -5.65
C LEU A 259 6.84 -4.85 -4.30
N PHE A 260 6.01 -4.06 -3.63
CA PHE A 260 6.39 -3.43 -2.37
C PHE A 260 6.47 -4.42 -1.21
N GLU A 261 5.57 -5.40 -1.13
CA GLU A 261 5.67 -6.49 -0.15
C GLU A 261 7.00 -7.25 -0.28
N ARG A 262 7.38 -7.60 -1.51
CA ARG A 262 8.64 -8.27 -1.78
C ARG A 262 9.85 -7.37 -1.49
N ALA A 263 9.78 -6.10 -1.85
CA ALA A 263 10.85 -5.14 -1.59
C ALA A 263 11.08 -4.93 -0.08
N VAL A 264 10.03 -4.84 0.71
CA VAL A 264 10.12 -4.76 2.18
C VAL A 264 10.80 -5.99 2.77
N GLY A 265 10.42 -7.20 2.32
CA GLY A 265 11.06 -8.44 2.78
C GLY A 265 12.55 -8.52 2.42
N LEU A 266 12.91 -8.13 1.18
CA LEU A 266 14.29 -8.09 0.73
C LEU A 266 15.10 -7.02 1.48
N TYR A 267 14.55 -5.82 1.66
CA TYR A 267 15.23 -4.77 2.42
C TYR A 267 15.47 -5.19 3.88
N ALA A 268 14.46 -5.78 4.54
CA ALA A 268 14.61 -6.30 5.89
C ALA A 268 15.76 -7.33 6.00
N SER A 269 15.87 -8.22 5.01
CA SER A 269 16.97 -9.18 4.92
C SER A 269 18.33 -8.49 4.77
N LEU A 270 18.43 -7.43 3.96
CA LEU A 270 19.67 -6.66 3.76
C LEU A 270 20.15 -5.97 5.05
N ILE A 271 19.24 -5.56 5.92
CA ILE A 271 19.55 -4.86 7.17
C ILE A 271 19.42 -5.77 8.41
N ASN A 272 19.30 -7.07 8.21
CA ASN A 272 19.27 -8.11 9.25
C ASN A 272 18.13 -7.96 10.26
N ILE A 273 16.92 -7.57 9.84
CA ILE A 273 15.75 -7.48 10.72
C ILE A 273 14.62 -8.43 10.30
N ASN A 274 13.74 -8.76 11.24
CA ASN A 274 12.54 -9.53 10.96
C ASN A 274 11.36 -8.61 10.63
N ALA A 275 10.97 -8.55 9.35
CA ALA A 275 9.83 -7.76 8.90
C ALA A 275 8.47 -8.34 9.29
N TYR A 276 8.39 -9.63 9.65
CA TYR A 276 7.14 -10.37 9.81
C TYR A 276 6.59 -10.36 11.24
N HIS A 277 7.44 -10.27 12.25
CA HIS A 277 7.04 -10.17 13.66
C HIS A 277 6.78 -8.71 14.06
N GLN A 278 5.83 -8.55 14.99
CA GLN A 278 5.56 -7.30 15.69
C GLN A 278 6.38 -7.25 17.00
#